data_7c3ec88cd46fa2c3509c83d6e25d4ae8
#
_entry.id   7c3ec88cd46fa2c3509c83d6e25d4ae8
#
_cell.length_a   1.000
_cell.length_b   1.000
_cell.length_c   1.000
_cell.angle_alpha   90.00
_cell.angle_beta   90.00
_cell.angle_gamma   90.00
#
_symmetry.space_group_name_H-M   'P 1'
#
loop_
_entity.id
_entity.type
_entity.pdbx_description
1 polymer ?
#
loop_
_entity_poly.entity_id
_entity_poly.type
_entity_poly.pdbx_seq_one_letter_code
_entity_poly.pdbx_strand_id
1 'polypeptide(L)'
;LLLGMLLAGAIVFAGKYEDGMTERMKVVEEKFQPDLESGSIDGMLNASYKLTAEWEKELNNVYNLILKKLPAKEKSKFKAEQERWIKSRKAAIKKALADEEDGPRMALFGAAGTEYEMTKARVLELAKRYDKMN
;
A
#
# COMPACT_ATOMS: atom_id res chain seq x y z
N LEU A 1 -33.38 -8.04 -32.23
CA LEU A 1 -31.92 -7.92 -32.24
C LEU A 1 -31.49 -7.47 -30.86
N LEU A 2 -31.28 -8.45 -30.00
CA LEU A 2 -30.54 -8.25 -28.78
C LEU A 2 -29.08 -8.04 -29.18
N LEU A 3 -28.69 -6.76 -29.29
CA LEU A 3 -27.30 -6.40 -29.15
C LEU A 3 -26.94 -6.77 -27.74
N GLY A 4 -26.40 -7.97 -27.57
CA GLY A 4 -25.65 -8.31 -26.41
C GLY A 4 -24.54 -7.30 -26.33
N MET A 5 -24.71 -6.27 -25.49
CA MET A 5 -23.63 -5.50 -24.99
C MET A 5 -22.83 -6.50 -24.17
N LEU A 6 -21.91 -7.20 -24.85
CA LEU A 6 -20.74 -7.69 -24.20
C LEU A 6 -20.08 -6.45 -23.61
N LEU A 7 -20.42 -6.15 -22.38
CA LEU A 7 -19.47 -5.58 -21.46
C LEU A 7 -18.32 -6.60 -21.44
N ALA A 8 -17.46 -6.51 -22.43
CA ALA A 8 -16.09 -6.87 -22.26
C ALA A 8 -15.64 -5.96 -21.12
N GLY A 9 -15.91 -6.39 -19.88
CA GLY A 9 -15.17 -5.90 -18.77
C GLY A 9 -13.75 -6.01 -19.23
N ALA A 10 -13.08 -4.88 -19.45
CA ALA A 10 -11.67 -4.90 -19.67
C ALA A 10 -11.13 -5.73 -18.53
N ILE A 11 -10.78 -6.98 -18.81
CA ILE A 11 -9.97 -7.76 -17.92
C ILE A 11 -8.67 -6.96 -17.90
N VAL A 12 -8.56 -6.06 -16.93
CA VAL A 12 -7.31 -5.42 -16.62
C VAL A 12 -6.46 -6.56 -16.11
N PHE A 13 -5.69 -7.16 -17.01
CA PHE A 13 -4.63 -8.06 -16.58
C PHE A 13 -3.67 -7.21 -15.77
N ALA A 14 -3.84 -7.28 -14.45
CA ALA A 14 -2.78 -6.88 -13.56
C ALA A 14 -1.55 -7.67 -14.02
N GLY A 15 -0.39 -7.03 -14.04
CA GLY A 15 0.82 -7.68 -14.48
C GLY A 15 1.22 -8.82 -13.54
N LYS A 16 2.10 -9.67 -13.99
CA LYS A 16 2.55 -10.88 -13.28
C LYS A 16 3.08 -10.59 -11.86
N TYR A 17 3.82 -9.49 -11.70
CA TYR A 17 4.35 -9.10 -10.39
C TYR A 17 3.24 -8.63 -9.46
N GLU A 18 2.36 -7.74 -9.94
CA GLU A 18 1.22 -7.23 -9.17
C GLU A 18 0.33 -8.36 -8.68
N ASP A 19 0.01 -9.32 -9.55
CA ASP A 19 -0.83 -10.47 -9.19
C ASP A 19 -0.16 -11.33 -8.11
N GLY A 20 1.10 -11.67 -8.28
CA GLY A 20 1.85 -12.47 -7.31
C GLY A 20 1.96 -11.78 -5.95
N MET A 21 2.21 -10.48 -5.95
CA MET A 21 2.27 -9.68 -4.73
C MET A 21 0.91 -9.60 -4.05
N THR A 22 -0.15 -9.38 -4.81
CA THR A 22 -1.52 -9.31 -4.29
C THR A 22 -1.93 -10.64 -3.64
N GLU A 23 -1.60 -11.78 -4.26
CA GLU A 23 -1.87 -13.09 -3.68
C GLU A 23 -1.09 -13.32 -2.36
N ARG A 24 0.18 -12.94 -2.31
CA ARG A 24 0.96 -13.03 -1.06
C ARG A 24 0.34 -12.18 0.05
N MET A 25 -0.03 -10.94 -0.28
CA MET A 25 -0.58 -10.03 0.72
C MET A 25 -2.01 -10.38 1.13
N LYS A 26 -2.79 -11.01 0.25
CA LYS A 26 -4.09 -11.56 0.61
C LYS A 26 -3.99 -12.57 1.75
N VAL A 27 -3.04 -13.48 1.67
CA VAL A 27 -2.79 -14.46 2.74
C VAL A 27 -2.40 -13.77 4.05
N VAL A 28 -1.55 -12.75 3.97
CA VAL A 28 -1.14 -11.95 5.14
C VAL A 28 -2.33 -11.20 5.75
N GLU A 29 -3.14 -10.54 4.92
CA GLU A 29 -4.32 -9.80 5.39
C GLU A 29 -5.34 -10.72 6.06
N GLU A 30 -5.61 -11.89 5.50
CA GLU A 30 -6.49 -12.91 6.08
C GLU A 30 -5.99 -13.36 7.46
N LYS A 31 -4.70 -13.48 7.64
CA LYS A 31 -4.09 -13.84 8.93
C LYS A 31 -4.39 -12.82 10.02
N PHE A 32 -4.42 -11.54 9.69
CA PHE A 32 -4.66 -10.46 10.66
C PHE A 32 -6.15 -10.09 10.81
N GLN A 33 -7.02 -10.61 9.96
CA GLN A 33 -8.44 -10.28 9.97
C GLN A 33 -9.13 -10.52 11.32
N PRO A 34 -8.89 -11.65 12.04
CA PRO A 34 -9.51 -11.86 13.34
C PRO A 34 -9.14 -10.78 14.36
N ASP A 35 -7.90 -10.32 14.36
CA ASP A 35 -7.44 -9.28 15.30
C ASP A 35 -8.05 -7.91 14.94
N LEU A 36 -8.19 -7.61 13.64
CA LEU A 36 -8.85 -6.40 13.16
C LEU A 36 -10.35 -6.36 13.49
N GLU A 37 -10.99 -7.52 13.56
CA GLU A 37 -12.41 -7.66 13.87
C GLU A 37 -12.71 -7.90 15.36
N SER A 38 -11.68 -8.00 16.19
CA SER A 38 -11.79 -8.38 17.61
C SER A 38 -12.55 -7.39 18.49
N GLY A 39 -12.73 -6.14 18.04
CA GLY A 39 -13.32 -5.05 18.82
C GLY A 39 -12.40 -4.47 19.89
N SER A 40 -11.22 -5.03 20.10
CA SER A 40 -10.18 -4.49 20.98
C SER A 40 -9.38 -3.42 20.22
N ILE A 41 -9.38 -2.18 20.71
CA ILE A 41 -8.62 -1.09 20.09
C ILE A 41 -7.13 -1.41 20.05
N ASP A 42 -6.58 -1.91 21.14
CA ASP A 42 -5.16 -2.26 21.21
C ASP A 42 -4.81 -3.42 20.27
N GLY A 43 -5.67 -4.42 20.18
CA GLY A 43 -5.52 -5.55 19.25
C GLY A 43 -5.58 -5.08 17.79
N MET A 44 -6.52 -4.21 17.47
CA MET A 44 -6.66 -3.64 16.12
C MET A 44 -5.46 -2.76 15.75
N LEU A 45 -4.97 -1.91 16.65
CA LEU A 45 -3.78 -1.09 16.42
C LEU A 45 -2.55 -1.97 16.18
N ASN A 46 -2.34 -2.96 17.02
CA ASN A 46 -1.19 -3.86 16.91
C ASN A 46 -1.22 -4.65 15.60
N ALA A 47 -2.38 -5.17 15.22
CA ALA A 47 -2.57 -5.86 13.94
C ALA A 47 -2.32 -4.92 12.75
N SER A 48 -2.81 -3.68 12.82
CA SER A 48 -2.59 -2.67 11.78
C SER A 48 -1.11 -2.37 11.59
N TYR A 49 -0.34 -2.19 12.67
CA TYR A 49 1.09 -1.95 12.57
C TYR A 49 1.86 -3.14 11.99
N LYS A 50 1.50 -4.36 12.38
CA LYS A 50 2.12 -5.58 11.84
C LYS A 50 1.82 -5.77 10.36
N LEU A 51 0.57 -5.53 9.97
CA LEU A 51 0.14 -5.61 8.58
C LEU A 51 0.83 -4.55 7.72
N THR A 52 0.92 -3.32 8.21
CA THR A 52 1.66 -2.24 7.55
C THR A 52 3.13 -2.58 7.36
N ALA A 53 3.76 -3.22 8.36
CA ALA A 53 5.15 -3.67 8.25
C ALA A 53 5.34 -4.70 7.12
N GLU A 54 4.37 -5.57 6.90
CA GLU A 54 4.41 -6.52 5.78
C GLU A 54 4.28 -5.80 4.42
N TRP A 55 3.40 -4.80 4.33
CA TRP A 55 3.31 -3.95 3.13
C TRP A 55 4.60 -3.15 2.90
N GLU A 56 5.25 -2.68 3.96
CA GLU A 56 6.55 -1.98 3.86
C GLU A 56 7.64 -2.89 3.27
N LYS A 57 7.65 -4.18 3.60
CA LYS A 57 8.56 -5.15 2.99
C LYS A 57 8.32 -5.27 1.48
N GLU A 58 7.06 -5.35 1.07
CA GLU A 58 6.69 -5.38 -0.34
C GLU A 58 7.07 -4.07 -1.05
N LEU A 59 6.91 -2.93 -0.38
CA LEU A 59 7.33 -1.63 -0.90
C LEU A 59 8.82 -1.61 -1.20
N ASN A 60 9.64 -2.04 -0.25
CA ASN A 60 11.09 -2.09 -0.41
C ASN A 60 11.49 -3.04 -1.53
N ASN A 61 10.83 -4.19 -1.63
CA ASN A 61 11.10 -5.16 -2.68
C ASN A 61 10.83 -4.59 -4.08
N VAL A 62 9.66 -4.03 -4.31
CA VAL A 62 9.30 -3.49 -5.64
C VAL A 62 10.11 -2.25 -5.98
N TYR A 63 10.38 -1.40 -5.00
CA TYR A 63 11.25 -0.23 -5.17
C TYR A 63 12.63 -0.66 -5.68
N ASN A 64 13.24 -1.65 -5.04
CA ASN A 64 14.56 -2.14 -5.43
C ASN A 64 14.55 -2.82 -6.81
N LEU A 65 13.49 -3.54 -7.15
CA LEU A 65 13.33 -4.14 -8.47
C LEU A 65 13.28 -3.09 -9.58
N ILE A 66 12.52 -2.02 -9.38
CA ILE A 66 12.43 -0.90 -10.32
C ILE A 66 13.79 -0.21 -10.42
N LEU A 67 14.42 0.09 -9.29
CA LEU A 67 15.69 0.80 -9.24
C LEU A 67 16.78 0.07 -10.05
N LYS A 68 16.82 -1.25 -9.97
CA LYS A 68 17.78 -2.07 -10.74
C LYS A 68 17.59 -1.99 -12.24
N LYS A 69 16.36 -1.79 -12.71
CA LYS A 69 16.03 -1.71 -14.14
C LYS A 69 16.22 -0.33 -14.75
N LEU A 70 16.22 0.72 -13.95
CA LEU A 70 16.31 2.08 -14.45
C LEU A 70 17.73 2.44 -14.88
N PRO A 71 17.85 3.23 -15.97
CA PRO A 71 19.13 3.87 -16.33
C PRO A 71 19.59 4.81 -15.21
N ALA A 72 20.89 5.04 -15.08
CA ALA A 72 21.49 5.85 -14.02
C ALA A 72 20.82 7.23 -13.85
N LYS A 73 20.49 7.88 -14.96
CA LYS A 73 19.84 9.20 -14.98
C LYS A 73 18.43 9.18 -14.37
N GLU A 74 17.69 8.11 -14.60
CA GLU A 74 16.34 7.94 -14.07
C GLU A 74 16.32 7.42 -12.64
N LYS A 75 17.38 6.72 -12.22
CA LYS A 75 17.52 6.27 -10.82
C LYS A 75 17.48 7.44 -9.86
N SER A 76 18.19 8.53 -10.15
CA SER A 76 18.21 9.73 -9.31
C SER A 76 16.84 10.36 -9.18
N LYS A 77 16.08 10.43 -10.27
CA LYS A 77 14.71 10.95 -10.28
C LYS A 77 13.77 10.08 -9.47
N PHE A 78 13.90 8.76 -9.63
CA PHE A 78 13.06 7.79 -8.91
C PHE A 78 13.34 7.81 -7.41
N LYS A 79 14.60 7.90 -7.00
CA LYS A 79 14.98 8.07 -5.59
C LYS A 79 14.38 9.35 -5.00
N ALA A 80 14.46 10.46 -5.73
CA ALA A 80 13.89 11.74 -5.30
C ALA A 80 12.36 11.67 -5.18
N GLU A 81 11.69 10.99 -6.11
CA GLU A 81 10.25 10.75 -6.05
C GLU A 81 9.88 9.96 -4.79
N GLN A 82 10.62 8.90 -4.48
CA GLN A 82 10.36 8.10 -3.29
C GLN A 82 10.60 8.88 -2.00
N GLU A 83 11.62 9.70 -1.95
CA GLU A 83 11.87 10.58 -0.80
C GLU A 83 10.74 11.58 -0.59
N ARG A 84 10.21 12.17 -1.65
CA ARG A 84 9.03 13.05 -1.57
C ARG A 84 7.80 12.30 -1.07
N TRP A 85 7.60 11.09 -1.54
CA TRP A 85 6.50 10.25 -1.07
C TRP A 85 6.63 9.92 0.43
N ILE A 86 7.84 9.54 0.88
CA ILE A 86 8.11 9.27 2.31
C ILE A 86 7.79 10.50 3.16
N LYS A 87 8.19 11.69 2.71
CA LYS A 87 7.88 12.96 3.40
C LYS A 87 6.38 13.23 3.43
N SER A 88 5.67 12.98 2.34
CA SER A 88 4.21 13.17 2.30
C SER A 88 3.48 12.21 3.23
N ARG A 89 3.91 10.95 3.30
CA ARG A 89 3.36 9.96 4.25
C ARG A 89 3.59 10.41 5.68
N LYS A 90 4.79 10.83 6.01
CA LYS A 90 5.14 11.32 7.34
C LYS A 90 4.27 12.53 7.75
N ALA A 91 4.08 13.46 6.83
CA ALA A 91 3.23 14.63 7.06
C ALA A 91 1.76 14.25 7.27
N ALA A 92 1.25 13.28 6.50
CA ALA A 92 -0.13 12.80 6.64
C ALA A 92 -0.35 12.08 7.97
N ILE A 93 0.60 11.27 8.41
CA ILE A 93 0.57 10.60 9.72
C ILE A 93 0.57 11.65 10.85
N LYS A 94 1.44 12.64 10.76
CA LYS A 94 1.51 13.72 11.75
C LYS A 94 0.20 14.50 11.82
N LYS A 95 -0.40 14.80 10.69
CA LYS A 95 -1.70 15.47 10.62
C LYS A 95 -2.81 14.64 11.28
N ALA A 96 -2.84 13.34 11.02
CA ALA A 96 -3.81 12.43 11.63
C ALA A 96 -3.63 12.36 13.15
N LEU A 97 -2.38 12.32 13.65
CA LEU A 97 -2.09 12.34 15.08
C LEU A 97 -2.51 13.65 15.76
N ALA A 98 -2.49 14.77 15.05
CA ALA A 98 -2.90 16.06 15.56
C ALA A 98 -4.43 16.25 15.60
N ASP A 99 -5.19 15.41 14.91
CA ASP A 99 -6.63 15.40 14.91
C ASP A 99 -7.16 14.63 16.11
N GLU A 100 -7.37 15.34 17.20
CA GLU A 100 -7.87 14.79 18.47
C GLU A 100 -9.37 15.08 18.71
N GLU A 101 -10.13 15.37 17.66
CA GLU A 101 -11.56 15.65 17.75
C GLU A 101 -12.32 14.54 18.50
N ASP A 102 -11.98 13.28 18.21
CA ASP A 102 -12.56 12.09 18.85
C ASP A 102 -11.65 11.49 19.95
N GLY A 103 -10.68 12.27 20.40
CA GLY A 103 -9.73 11.90 21.45
C GLY A 103 -8.39 11.32 20.94
N PRO A 104 -7.37 11.27 21.84
CA PRO A 104 -6.01 10.85 21.46
C PRO A 104 -5.94 9.41 20.95
N ARG A 105 -6.75 8.53 21.47
CA ARG A 105 -6.78 7.11 21.09
C ARG A 105 -7.29 6.92 19.66
N MET A 106 -8.32 7.67 19.29
CA MET A 106 -8.86 7.66 17.93
C MET A 106 -7.89 8.32 16.96
N ALA A 107 -7.12 9.32 17.39
CA ALA A 107 -6.06 9.93 16.59
C ALA A 107 -4.97 8.91 16.24
N LEU A 108 -4.55 8.07 17.21
CA LEU A 108 -3.61 6.96 16.96
C LEU A 108 -4.17 5.97 15.94
N PHE A 109 -5.43 5.63 16.07
CA PHE A 109 -6.11 4.72 15.15
C PHE A 109 -6.16 5.30 13.73
N GLY A 110 -6.53 6.58 13.61
CA GLY A 110 -6.54 7.30 12.33
C GLY A 110 -5.15 7.39 11.69
N ALA A 111 -4.10 7.62 12.49
CA ALA A 111 -2.73 7.66 12.02
C ALA A 111 -2.25 6.28 11.51
N ALA A 112 -2.57 5.22 12.24
CA ALA A 112 -2.25 3.85 11.82
C ALA A 112 -2.94 3.47 10.51
N GLY A 113 -4.20 3.84 10.35
CA GLY A 113 -4.95 3.66 9.10
C GLY A 113 -4.38 4.45 7.93
N THR A 114 -3.96 5.69 8.16
CA THR A 114 -3.32 6.54 7.16
C THR A 114 -2.02 5.91 6.66
N GLU A 115 -1.19 5.45 7.57
CA GLU A 115 0.07 4.77 7.23
C GLU A 115 -0.17 3.51 6.39
N TYR A 116 -1.11 2.67 6.83
CA TYR A 116 -1.50 1.45 6.11
C TYR A 116 -1.98 1.76 4.69
N GLU A 117 -2.94 2.64 4.54
CA GLU A 117 -3.53 2.97 3.24
C GLU A 117 -2.52 3.57 2.27
N MET A 118 -1.69 4.50 2.74
CA MET A 118 -0.68 5.13 1.90
C MET A 118 0.41 4.13 1.48
N THR A 119 0.85 3.28 2.38
CA THR A 119 1.87 2.27 2.09
C THR A 119 1.35 1.26 1.07
N LYS A 120 0.17 0.72 1.28
CA LYS A 120 -0.50 -0.20 0.36
C LYS A 120 -0.70 0.42 -1.03
N ALA A 121 -1.22 1.64 -1.10
CA ALA A 121 -1.42 2.36 -2.35
C ALA A 121 -0.10 2.55 -3.13
N ARG A 122 0.98 2.89 -2.44
CA ARG A 122 2.29 3.05 -3.08
C ARG A 122 2.85 1.73 -3.61
N VAL A 123 2.71 0.64 -2.87
CA VAL A 123 3.13 -0.69 -3.34
C VAL A 123 2.39 -1.06 -4.61
N LEU A 124 1.08 -0.89 -4.64
CA LEU A 124 0.25 -1.19 -5.83
C LEU A 124 0.65 -0.34 -7.03
N GLU A 125 0.90 0.95 -6.82
CA GLU A 125 1.37 1.85 -7.86
C GLU A 125 2.72 1.40 -8.43
N LEU A 126 3.68 1.09 -7.57
CA LEU A 126 5.00 0.66 -8.01
C LEU A 126 4.97 -0.73 -8.66
N ALA A 127 4.15 -1.64 -8.17
CA ALA A 127 3.97 -2.96 -8.78
C ALA A 127 3.47 -2.85 -10.23
N LYS A 128 2.50 -1.98 -10.48
CA LYS A 128 2.00 -1.67 -11.84
C LYS A 128 3.09 -1.07 -12.72
N ARG A 129 3.88 -0.13 -12.19
CA ARG A 129 5.01 0.44 -12.93
C ARG A 129 6.02 -0.63 -13.30
N TYR A 130 6.37 -1.51 -12.36
CA TYR A 130 7.33 -2.59 -12.60
C TYR A 130 6.85 -3.52 -13.70
N ASP A 131 5.58 -3.90 -13.68
CA ASP A 131 5.00 -4.77 -14.71
C ASP A 131 5.06 -4.13 -16.11
N LYS A 132 4.88 -2.81 -16.20
CA LYS A 132 5.01 -2.07 -17.46
C LYS A 132 6.44 -2.00 -18.00
N MET A 133 7.43 -2.24 -17.14
CA MET A 133 8.85 -2.23 -17.51
C MET A 133 9.33 -3.59 -18.05
N ASN A 134 8.51 -4.62 -17.98
CA ASN A 134 8.84 -5.97 -18.43
C ASN A 134 8.29 -6.32 -19.81
#